data_d8552beaca00b756223f4efb0e1aaafd
#
_entry.id   d8552beaca00b756223f4efb0e1aaafd
#
_cell.length_a   1.000
_cell.length_b   1.000
_cell.length_c   1.000
_cell.angle_alpha   90.00
_cell.angle_beta   90.00
_cell.angle_gamma   90.00
#
_symmetry.space_group_name_H-M   'P 1'
#
loop_
_entity.id
_entity.type
_entity.pdbx_description
1 polymer ?
#
loop_
_entity_poly.entity_id
_entity_poly.type
_entity_poly.pdbx_seq_one_letter_code
_entity_poly.pdbx_strand_id
1 'polypeptide(L)'
;MNIYMSIDDFNELFGNDAAYFNGYVSDEKLDLDARYFAGDTTPDDMRAVGDQFIGMMSDMIGMMVGLAVFIFLLFMYLLTKAVIDHSARSISYMKVFGYRDGEISHLYIRSITLCVAVSLVLSLPVIIGSLTAIFRSMLLAYNGNIEIYVPAWSMAACVGIGFATYLVVALLHTRSIRRVPLAEALKVQE
;
A
#
# COMPACT_ATOMS: atom_id res chain seq x y z
N MET A 1 18.24 -23.84 -6.92
CA MET A 1 18.61 -24.72 -8.07
C MET A 1 18.34 -26.14 -7.61
N ASN A 2 17.42 -26.85 -8.25
CA ASN A 2 17.15 -28.26 -7.93
C ASN A 2 17.93 -29.11 -8.92
N ILE A 3 18.62 -30.10 -8.42
CA ILE A 3 19.38 -31.06 -9.25
C ILE A 3 18.63 -32.39 -9.16
N TYR A 4 18.25 -32.92 -10.31
CA TYR A 4 17.63 -34.24 -10.42
C TYR A 4 18.70 -35.21 -10.89
N MET A 5 18.90 -36.30 -10.16
CA MET A 5 19.82 -37.35 -10.49
C MET A 5 19.22 -38.71 -10.12
N SER A 6 19.81 -39.80 -10.59
CA SER A 6 19.38 -41.12 -10.15
C SER A 6 19.66 -41.33 -8.67
N ILE A 7 18.90 -42.21 -8.01
CA ILE A 7 19.11 -42.51 -6.59
C ILE A 7 20.46 -43.21 -6.36
N ASP A 8 20.89 -44.00 -7.34
CA ASP A 8 22.15 -44.70 -7.27
C ASP A 8 23.33 -43.72 -7.30
N ASP A 9 23.31 -42.77 -8.26
CA ASP A 9 24.33 -41.73 -8.39
C ASP A 9 24.35 -40.81 -7.14
N PHE A 10 23.17 -40.54 -6.57
CA PHE A 10 23.05 -39.76 -5.35
C PHE A 10 23.71 -40.49 -4.17
N ASN A 11 23.39 -41.77 -3.99
CA ASN A 11 23.91 -42.53 -2.87
C ASN A 11 25.44 -42.74 -3.01
N GLU A 12 25.94 -42.96 -4.22
CA GLU A 12 27.38 -43.03 -4.45
C GLU A 12 28.09 -41.71 -4.17
N LEU A 13 27.52 -40.59 -4.62
CA LEU A 13 28.09 -39.26 -4.43
C LEU A 13 28.18 -38.85 -2.97
N PHE A 14 27.17 -39.20 -2.16
CA PHE A 14 27.11 -38.85 -0.75
C PHE A 14 27.61 -39.98 0.21
N GLY A 15 28.07 -41.09 -0.32
CA GLY A 15 28.57 -42.19 0.49
C GLY A 15 27.50 -42.89 1.30
N ASN A 16 26.26 -42.88 0.86
CA ASN A 16 25.15 -43.57 1.48
C ASN A 16 25.09 -45.03 1.10
N ASP A 17 24.32 -45.82 1.86
CA ASP A 17 24.03 -47.20 1.48
C ASP A 17 23.24 -47.24 0.16
N ALA A 18 23.49 -48.23 -0.69
CA ALA A 18 22.86 -48.35 -2.01
C ALA A 18 21.31 -48.37 -1.95
N ALA A 19 20.75 -48.78 -0.83
CA ALA A 19 19.31 -48.83 -0.58
C ALA A 19 18.79 -47.60 0.19
N TYR A 20 19.61 -46.57 0.39
CA TYR A 20 19.21 -45.41 1.16
C TYR A 20 18.22 -44.54 0.36
N PHE A 21 17.14 -44.21 1.01
CA PHE A 21 16.19 -43.19 0.58
C PHE A 21 15.60 -42.50 1.83
N ASN A 22 15.15 -41.25 1.68
CA ASN A 22 14.60 -40.47 2.78
C ASN A 22 13.09 -40.20 2.64
N GLY A 23 12.47 -40.58 1.56
CA GLY A 23 11.05 -40.42 1.37
C GLY A 23 10.51 -40.90 0.04
N TYR A 24 9.22 -41.07 -0.03
CA TYR A 24 8.50 -41.40 -1.24
C TYR A 24 7.63 -40.23 -1.68
N VAL A 25 7.52 -40.04 -2.98
CA VAL A 25 6.53 -39.13 -3.59
C VAL A 25 5.52 -40.01 -4.34
N SER A 26 4.26 -39.87 -4.04
CA SER A 26 3.18 -40.64 -4.67
C SER A 26 1.98 -39.75 -4.94
N ASP A 27 1.26 -40.02 -6.02
CA ASP A 27 -0.01 -39.36 -6.34
C ASP A 27 -1.18 -39.89 -5.51
N GLU A 28 -1.01 -41.07 -4.87
CA GLU A 28 -1.99 -41.68 -4.02
C GLU A 28 -1.46 -41.83 -2.59
N LYS A 29 -2.40 -41.82 -1.61
CA LYS A 29 -2.04 -42.03 -0.21
C LYS A 29 -1.47 -43.44 -0.03
N LEU A 30 -0.21 -43.51 0.42
CA LEU A 30 0.45 -44.78 0.71
C LEU A 30 0.02 -45.30 2.08
N ASP A 31 -0.37 -46.58 2.14
CA ASP A 31 -0.67 -47.29 3.40
C ASP A 31 0.65 -47.86 3.93
N LEU A 32 1.35 -47.04 4.71
CA LEU A 32 2.63 -47.40 5.35
C LEU A 32 2.44 -47.65 6.84
N ASP A 33 3.16 -48.64 7.38
CA ASP A 33 3.17 -48.91 8.80
C ASP A 33 3.73 -47.69 9.56
N ALA A 34 3.00 -47.23 10.57
CA ALA A 34 3.31 -46.07 11.41
C ALA A 34 4.71 -46.07 12.00
N ARG A 35 5.38 -47.22 12.06
CA ARG A 35 6.75 -47.37 12.56
C ARG A 35 7.81 -46.79 11.65
N TYR A 36 7.49 -46.71 10.33
CA TYR A 36 8.40 -46.24 9.27
C TYR A 36 8.04 -44.88 8.76
N PHE A 37 7.05 -44.25 9.40
CA PHE A 37 6.45 -43.04 8.91
C PHE A 37 6.77 -41.86 9.84
N ALA A 38 7.60 -40.94 9.36
CA ALA A 38 7.98 -39.75 10.11
C ALA A 38 6.96 -38.59 9.93
N GLY A 39 6.27 -38.55 8.80
CA GLY A 39 5.26 -37.57 8.47
C GLY A 39 4.94 -37.59 6.97
N ASP A 40 3.74 -37.20 6.61
CA ASP A 40 3.35 -36.92 5.24
C ASP A 40 3.14 -35.42 5.03
N THR A 41 3.41 -34.99 3.82
CA THR A 41 3.12 -33.62 3.40
C THR A 41 2.18 -33.73 2.21
N THR A 42 0.94 -33.43 2.44
CA THR A 42 -0.07 -33.43 1.36
C THR A 42 -0.08 -32.10 0.63
N PRO A 43 -0.58 -32.04 -0.62
CA PRO A 43 -0.78 -30.76 -1.30
C PRO A 43 -1.69 -29.79 -0.52
N ASP A 44 -2.61 -30.33 0.27
CA ASP A 44 -3.50 -29.50 1.10
C ASP A 44 -2.78 -28.90 2.30
N ASP A 45 -1.84 -29.62 2.91
CA ASP A 45 -0.98 -29.08 3.97
C ASP A 45 -0.09 -27.96 3.44
N MET A 46 0.47 -28.15 2.24
CA MET A 46 1.27 -27.11 1.58
C MET A 46 0.44 -25.87 1.26
N ARG A 47 -0.80 -26.05 0.82
CA ARG A 47 -1.74 -24.94 0.59
C ARG A 47 -2.10 -24.25 1.90
N ALA A 48 -2.40 -25.00 2.95
CA ALA A 48 -2.72 -24.43 4.26
C ALA A 48 -1.59 -23.58 4.82
N VAL A 49 -0.33 -24.04 4.70
CA VAL A 49 0.85 -23.23 5.08
C VAL A 49 0.98 -22.00 4.20
N GLY A 50 0.74 -22.13 2.89
CA GLY A 50 0.74 -21.02 1.96
C GLY A 50 -0.34 -19.98 2.30
N ASP A 51 -1.55 -20.41 2.56
CA ASP A 51 -2.68 -19.55 2.91
C ASP A 51 -2.45 -18.85 4.26
N GLN A 52 -1.89 -19.56 5.23
CA GLN A 52 -1.51 -18.96 6.51
C GLN A 52 -0.44 -17.87 6.34
N PHE A 53 0.58 -18.13 5.52
CA PHE A 53 1.62 -17.15 5.23
C PHE A 53 1.06 -15.92 4.50
N ILE A 54 0.22 -16.14 3.49
CA ILE A 54 -0.48 -15.06 2.76
C ILE A 54 -1.38 -14.27 3.71
N GLY A 55 -2.10 -14.94 4.62
CA GLY A 55 -2.93 -14.29 5.64
C GLY A 55 -2.10 -13.37 6.53
N MET A 56 -1.02 -13.85 7.11
CA MET A 56 -0.12 -13.05 7.95
C MET A 56 0.47 -11.83 7.19
N MET A 57 0.88 -12.05 5.94
CA MET A 57 1.38 -10.96 5.08
C MET A 57 0.30 -9.92 4.78
N SER A 58 -0.94 -10.37 4.52
CA SER A 58 -2.08 -9.51 4.26
C SER A 58 -2.42 -8.63 5.46
N ASP A 59 -2.42 -9.19 6.66
CA ASP A 59 -2.68 -8.44 7.90
C ASP A 59 -1.60 -7.38 8.15
N MET A 60 -0.34 -7.73 7.93
CA MET A 60 0.78 -6.80 8.05
C MET A 60 0.68 -5.66 7.03
N ILE A 61 0.37 -5.97 5.77
CA ILE A 61 0.15 -4.97 4.73
C ILE A 61 -1.05 -4.09 5.08
N GLY A 62 -2.15 -4.68 5.56
CA GLY A 62 -3.34 -3.95 6.00
C GLY A 62 -3.02 -2.93 7.10
N MET A 63 -2.22 -3.31 8.09
CA MET A 63 -1.77 -2.41 9.16
C MET A 63 -0.90 -1.27 8.60
N MET A 64 0.02 -1.56 7.69
CA MET A 64 0.87 -0.54 7.05
C MET A 64 0.04 0.45 6.21
N VAL A 65 -0.94 -0.03 5.45
CA VAL A 65 -1.86 0.81 4.70
C VAL A 65 -2.69 1.70 5.64
N GLY A 66 -3.21 1.14 6.73
CA GLY A 66 -3.93 1.90 7.75
C GLY A 66 -3.09 3.04 8.35
N LEU A 67 -1.84 2.74 8.69
CA LEU A 67 -0.90 3.76 9.19
C LEU A 67 -0.59 4.83 8.13
N ALA A 68 -0.39 4.43 6.88
CA ALA A 68 -0.14 5.35 5.78
C ALA A 68 -1.33 6.30 5.54
N VAL A 69 -2.55 5.78 5.56
CA VAL A 69 -3.78 6.57 5.46
C VAL A 69 -3.90 7.56 6.63
N PHE A 70 -3.59 7.12 7.84
CA PHE A 70 -3.60 7.99 9.03
C PHE A 70 -2.60 9.14 8.91
N ILE A 71 -1.37 8.84 8.51
CA ILE A 71 -0.33 9.87 8.29
C ILE A 71 -0.74 10.82 7.17
N PHE A 72 -1.30 10.31 6.08
CA PHE A 72 -1.79 11.12 4.97
C PHE A 72 -2.91 12.08 5.41
N LEU A 73 -3.87 11.59 6.22
CA LEU A 73 -4.92 12.41 6.82
C LEU A 73 -4.35 13.56 7.65
N LEU A 74 -3.36 13.27 8.50
CA LEU A 74 -2.68 14.25 9.34
C LEU A 74 -2.01 15.35 8.50
N PHE A 75 -1.18 14.94 7.53
CA PHE A 75 -0.48 15.88 6.67
C PHE A 75 -1.45 16.72 5.83
N MET A 76 -2.46 16.10 5.22
CA MET A 76 -3.46 16.82 4.43
C MET A 76 -4.24 17.80 5.28
N TYR A 77 -4.60 17.44 6.52
CA TYR A 77 -5.25 18.34 7.45
C TYR A 77 -4.37 19.55 7.78
N LEU A 78 -3.10 19.31 8.16
CA LEU A 78 -2.17 20.37 8.53
C LEU A 78 -1.86 21.31 7.36
N LEU A 79 -1.59 20.75 6.17
CA LEU A 79 -1.32 21.54 4.97
C LEU A 79 -2.51 22.39 4.55
N THR A 80 -3.70 21.81 4.53
CA THR A 80 -4.91 22.55 4.16
C THR A 80 -5.22 23.63 5.18
N LYS A 81 -5.02 23.35 6.47
CA LYS A 81 -5.13 24.35 7.53
C LYS A 81 -4.15 25.49 7.33
N ALA A 82 -2.86 25.19 7.08
CA ALA A 82 -1.83 26.18 6.84
C ALA A 82 -2.16 27.08 5.64
N VAL A 83 -2.68 26.51 4.52
CA VAL A 83 -3.11 27.27 3.35
C VAL A 83 -4.27 28.20 3.69
N ILE A 84 -5.25 27.73 4.46
CA ILE A 84 -6.40 28.56 4.88
C ILE A 84 -5.95 29.68 5.81
N ASP A 85 -5.11 29.38 6.79
CA ASP A 85 -4.60 30.37 7.76
C ASP A 85 -3.75 31.43 7.05
N HIS A 86 -2.90 31.02 6.08
CA HIS A 86 -2.13 31.95 5.26
C HIS A 86 -3.03 32.82 4.36
N SER A 87 -4.13 32.28 3.90
CA SER A 87 -5.11 32.98 3.04
C SER A 87 -6.18 33.74 3.82
N ALA A 88 -6.14 33.72 5.16
CA ALA A 88 -7.19 34.28 6.00
C ALA A 88 -7.46 35.77 5.70
N ARG A 89 -6.42 36.55 5.42
CA ARG A 89 -6.57 37.97 5.02
C ARG A 89 -7.33 38.10 3.69
N SER A 90 -6.96 37.33 2.66
CA SER A 90 -7.66 37.37 1.37
C SER A 90 -9.12 36.91 1.50
N ILE A 91 -9.37 35.92 2.34
CA ILE A 91 -10.72 35.44 2.69
C ILE A 91 -11.51 36.54 3.35
N SER A 92 -10.94 37.28 4.32
CA SER A 92 -11.59 38.39 5.02
C SER A 92 -11.91 39.55 4.08
N TYR A 93 -11.00 39.91 3.16
CA TYR A 93 -11.26 40.92 2.12
C TYR A 93 -12.43 40.50 1.22
N MET A 94 -12.48 39.27 0.76
CA MET A 94 -13.61 38.78 -0.05
C MET A 94 -14.94 38.87 0.69
N LYS A 95 -14.97 38.60 2.01
CA LYS A 95 -16.16 38.75 2.82
C LYS A 95 -16.61 40.24 2.94
N VAL A 96 -15.67 41.18 3.07
CA VAL A 96 -15.94 42.61 3.07
C VAL A 96 -16.53 43.06 1.74
N PHE A 97 -16.09 42.49 0.61
CA PHE A 97 -16.66 42.74 -0.72
C PHE A 97 -18.00 42.05 -0.97
N GLY A 98 -18.57 41.36 0.03
CA GLY A 98 -19.90 40.78 -0.05
C GLY A 98 -20.00 39.36 -0.60
N TYR A 99 -18.88 38.69 -0.80
CA TYR A 99 -18.90 37.27 -1.19
C TYR A 99 -19.43 36.40 -0.04
N ARG A 100 -20.27 35.43 -0.41
CA ARG A 100 -20.81 34.47 0.57
C ARG A 100 -19.76 33.45 0.99
N ASP A 101 -19.81 32.99 2.23
CA ASP A 101 -18.90 31.97 2.78
C ASP A 101 -18.83 30.70 1.93
N GLY A 102 -19.95 30.33 1.29
CA GLY A 102 -20.01 29.19 0.38
C GLY A 102 -19.21 29.37 -0.91
N GLU A 103 -19.25 30.59 -1.49
CA GLU A 103 -18.53 30.91 -2.72
C GLU A 103 -17.02 30.93 -2.49
N ILE A 104 -16.59 31.53 -1.39
CA ILE A 104 -15.18 31.57 -0.98
C ILE A 104 -14.68 30.14 -0.73
N SER A 105 -15.42 29.35 0.06
CA SER A 105 -15.08 27.96 0.35
C SER A 105 -14.98 27.13 -0.92
N HIS A 106 -15.91 27.29 -1.85
CA HIS A 106 -15.91 26.56 -3.12
C HIS A 106 -14.69 26.91 -3.98
N LEU A 107 -14.28 28.18 -4.02
CA LEU A 107 -13.12 28.62 -4.79
C LEU A 107 -11.82 27.98 -4.26
N TYR A 108 -11.57 28.08 -2.96
CA TYR A 108 -10.36 27.54 -2.33
C TYR A 108 -10.31 26.00 -2.37
N ILE A 109 -11.42 25.34 -2.01
CA ILE A 109 -11.49 23.88 -2.00
C ILE A 109 -11.35 23.32 -3.42
N ARG A 110 -11.97 23.95 -4.43
CA ARG A 110 -11.86 23.50 -5.81
C ARG A 110 -10.40 23.55 -6.31
N SER A 111 -9.68 24.60 -5.99
CA SER A 111 -8.27 24.75 -6.35
C SER A 111 -7.41 23.66 -5.69
N ILE A 112 -7.61 23.43 -4.39
CA ILE A 112 -6.89 22.38 -3.64
C ILE A 112 -7.26 20.99 -4.18
N THR A 113 -8.56 20.74 -4.46
CA THR A 113 -9.04 19.46 -5.00
C THR A 113 -8.36 19.15 -6.35
N LEU A 114 -8.26 20.13 -7.21
CA LEU A 114 -7.61 19.95 -8.51
C LEU A 114 -6.12 19.64 -8.35
N CYS A 115 -5.45 20.37 -7.48
CA CYS A 115 -4.03 20.11 -7.15
C CYS A 115 -3.82 18.68 -6.62
N VAL A 116 -4.67 18.24 -5.69
CA VAL A 116 -4.59 16.89 -5.11
C VAL A 116 -4.88 15.82 -6.17
N ALA A 117 -5.91 16.01 -7.00
CA ALA A 117 -6.24 15.06 -8.06
C ALA A 117 -5.09 14.90 -9.07
N VAL A 118 -4.49 16.01 -9.51
CA VAL A 118 -3.34 15.98 -10.40
C VAL A 118 -2.14 15.32 -9.74
N SER A 119 -1.85 15.65 -8.49
CA SER A 119 -0.72 15.07 -7.73
C SER A 119 -0.89 13.57 -7.53
N LEU A 120 -2.11 13.08 -7.24
CA LEU A 120 -2.37 11.65 -7.10
C LEU A 120 -2.11 10.90 -8.41
N VAL A 121 -2.54 11.44 -9.55
CA VAL A 121 -2.28 10.82 -10.85
C VAL A 121 -0.78 10.84 -11.19
N LEU A 122 -0.10 11.95 -10.96
CA LEU A 122 1.33 12.08 -11.20
C LEU A 122 2.19 11.21 -10.28
N SER A 123 1.70 10.87 -9.09
CA SER A 123 2.41 9.97 -8.16
C SER A 123 2.47 8.52 -8.65
N LEU A 124 1.52 8.07 -9.49
CA LEU A 124 1.48 6.68 -9.97
C LEU A 124 2.76 6.23 -10.69
N PRO A 125 3.25 6.94 -11.72
CA PRO A 125 4.47 6.53 -12.41
C PRO A 125 5.70 6.56 -11.50
N VAL A 126 5.73 7.48 -10.53
CA VAL A 126 6.83 7.56 -9.54
C VAL A 126 6.81 6.33 -8.62
N ILE A 127 5.62 5.93 -8.13
CA ILE A 127 5.45 4.75 -7.28
C ILE A 127 5.85 3.48 -8.05
N ILE A 128 5.36 3.30 -9.27
CA ILE A 128 5.66 2.13 -10.10
C ILE A 128 7.16 2.08 -10.41
N GLY A 129 7.76 3.20 -10.79
CA GLY A 129 9.19 3.28 -11.09
C GLY A 129 10.06 2.96 -9.87
N SER A 130 9.74 3.53 -8.71
CA SER A 130 10.47 3.27 -7.47
C SER A 130 10.31 1.82 -7.00
N LEU A 131 9.10 1.27 -7.07
CA LEU A 131 8.84 -0.12 -6.74
C LEU A 131 9.64 -1.06 -7.63
N THR A 132 9.60 -0.84 -8.95
CA THR A 132 10.34 -1.65 -9.93
C THR A 132 11.86 -1.56 -9.68
N ALA A 133 12.39 -0.37 -9.38
CA ALA A 133 13.80 -0.18 -9.09
C ALA A 133 14.24 -0.91 -7.81
N ILE A 134 13.43 -0.84 -6.73
CA ILE A 134 13.71 -1.53 -5.47
C ILE A 134 13.70 -3.04 -5.68
N PHE A 135 12.66 -3.59 -6.31
CA PHE A 135 12.58 -5.02 -6.58
C PHE A 135 13.72 -5.50 -7.46
N ARG A 136 14.05 -4.75 -8.51
CA ARG A 136 15.18 -5.09 -9.39
C ARG A 136 16.50 -5.14 -8.63
N SER A 137 16.75 -4.21 -7.71
CA SER A 137 17.97 -4.22 -6.91
C SER A 137 18.01 -5.38 -5.91
N MET A 138 16.87 -5.76 -5.32
CA MET A 138 16.77 -6.91 -4.41
C MET A 138 16.94 -8.25 -5.15
N LEU A 139 16.43 -8.35 -6.37
CA LEU A 139 16.47 -9.57 -7.17
C LEU A 139 17.79 -9.78 -7.94
N LEU A 140 18.71 -8.80 -7.93
CA LEU A 140 20.05 -8.96 -8.52
C LEU A 140 20.85 -10.11 -7.88
N ALA A 141 20.53 -10.49 -6.64
CA ALA A 141 21.12 -11.63 -5.94
C ALA A 141 20.43 -12.98 -6.28
N TYR A 142 19.31 -12.95 -7.00
CA TYR A 142 18.54 -14.14 -7.38
C TYR A 142 18.75 -14.47 -8.87
N ASN A 143 19.14 -15.69 -9.17
CA ASN A 143 19.30 -16.18 -10.55
C ASN A 143 17.94 -16.49 -11.22
N GLY A 144 16.96 -15.61 -11.11
CA GLY A 144 15.63 -15.78 -11.70
C GLY A 144 15.06 -14.45 -12.19
N ASN A 145 14.32 -14.46 -13.29
CA ASN A 145 13.58 -13.30 -13.77
C ASN A 145 12.17 -13.34 -13.17
N ILE A 146 11.92 -12.50 -12.16
CA ILE A 146 10.59 -12.33 -11.56
C ILE A 146 9.99 -11.07 -12.17
N GLU A 147 8.97 -11.22 -13.00
CA GLU A 147 8.19 -10.10 -13.52
C GLU A 147 7.26 -9.55 -12.43
N ILE A 148 7.39 -8.24 -12.19
CA ILE A 148 6.49 -7.55 -11.25
C ILE A 148 5.25 -7.14 -12.03
N TYR A 149 4.15 -7.82 -11.79
CA TYR A 149 2.86 -7.47 -12.35
C TYR A 149 2.05 -6.66 -11.35
N VAL A 150 1.80 -5.38 -11.68
CA VAL A 150 0.91 -4.51 -10.89
C VAL A 150 -0.42 -4.39 -11.64
N PRO A 151 -1.50 -5.01 -11.16
CA PRO A 151 -2.77 -4.97 -11.83
C PRO A 151 -3.38 -3.56 -11.81
N ALA A 152 -4.05 -3.16 -12.89
CA ALA A 152 -4.63 -1.81 -13.02
C ALA A 152 -5.66 -1.48 -11.92
N TRP A 153 -6.36 -2.48 -11.41
CA TRP A 153 -7.32 -2.27 -10.31
C TRP A 153 -6.66 -1.80 -9.01
N SER A 154 -5.44 -2.28 -8.70
CA SER A 154 -4.71 -1.84 -7.50
C SER A 154 -4.27 -0.39 -7.61
N MET A 155 -3.88 0.07 -8.82
CA MET A 155 -3.60 1.47 -9.08
C MET A 155 -4.85 2.34 -8.88
N ALA A 156 -5.99 1.89 -9.40
CA ALA A 156 -7.27 2.57 -9.22
C ALA A 156 -7.68 2.59 -7.74
N ALA A 157 -7.45 1.51 -6.99
CA ALA A 157 -7.71 1.46 -5.56
C ALA A 157 -6.84 2.44 -4.77
N CYS A 158 -5.54 2.55 -5.08
CA CYS A 158 -4.65 3.52 -4.45
C CYS A 158 -5.12 4.97 -4.66
N VAL A 159 -5.45 5.33 -5.89
CA VAL A 159 -6.00 6.67 -6.21
C VAL A 159 -7.33 6.88 -5.51
N GLY A 160 -8.20 5.88 -5.51
CA GLY A 160 -9.52 5.92 -4.85
C GLY A 160 -9.42 6.14 -3.34
N ILE A 161 -8.54 5.42 -2.66
CA ILE A 161 -8.29 5.57 -1.22
C ILE A 161 -7.70 6.96 -0.94
N GLY A 162 -6.71 7.40 -1.72
CA GLY A 162 -6.12 8.71 -1.57
C GLY A 162 -7.14 9.84 -1.76
N PHE A 163 -7.99 9.73 -2.77
CA PHE A 163 -9.03 10.73 -3.03
C PHE A 163 -10.15 10.71 -1.97
N ALA A 164 -10.58 9.53 -1.54
CA ALA A 164 -11.57 9.39 -0.46
C ALA A 164 -11.05 10.01 0.85
N THR A 165 -9.78 9.75 1.19
CA THR A 165 -9.11 10.33 2.35
C THR A 165 -9.07 11.86 2.26
N TYR A 166 -8.74 12.40 1.08
CA TYR A 166 -8.79 13.84 0.84
C TYR A 166 -10.19 14.41 1.01
N LEU A 167 -11.23 13.75 0.51
CA LEU A 167 -12.62 14.22 0.65
C LEU A 167 -13.02 14.39 2.12
N VAL A 168 -12.60 13.46 2.99
CA VAL A 168 -12.84 13.58 4.45
C VAL A 168 -12.22 14.88 4.99
N VAL A 169 -10.97 15.16 4.60
CA VAL A 169 -10.27 16.39 5.01
C VAL A 169 -10.97 17.64 4.45
N ALA A 170 -11.35 17.62 3.17
CA ALA A 170 -12.06 18.74 2.53
C ALA A 170 -13.38 19.06 3.22
N LEU A 171 -14.14 18.04 3.64
CA LEU A 171 -15.37 18.23 4.42
C LEU A 171 -15.12 18.89 5.78
N LEU A 172 -14.06 18.49 6.47
CA LEU A 172 -13.67 19.10 7.75
C LEU A 172 -13.29 20.59 7.56
N HIS A 173 -12.53 20.89 6.51
CA HIS A 173 -12.07 22.25 6.24
C HIS A 173 -13.16 23.20 5.72
N THR A 174 -14.17 22.68 5.01
CA THR A 174 -15.34 23.49 4.63
C THR A 174 -15.99 24.14 5.85
N ARG A 175 -16.01 23.43 6.98
CA ARG A 175 -16.50 23.96 8.25
C ARG A 175 -15.55 25.00 8.86
N SER A 176 -14.25 24.85 8.66
CA SER A 176 -13.23 25.77 9.21
C SER A 176 -13.24 27.12 8.49
N ILE A 177 -13.37 27.15 7.16
CA ILE A 177 -13.42 28.38 6.35
C ILE A 177 -14.60 29.26 6.76
N ARG A 178 -15.74 28.66 7.11
CA ARG A 178 -16.92 29.39 7.56
C ARG A 178 -16.72 30.11 8.89
N ARG A 179 -15.76 29.68 9.72
CA ARG A 179 -15.47 30.20 11.04
C ARG A 179 -14.44 31.35 11.08
N VAL A 180 -13.83 31.69 9.92
CA VAL A 180 -12.86 32.81 9.85
C VAL A 180 -13.61 34.13 10.19
N PRO A 181 -13.25 34.85 11.27
CA PRO A 181 -13.95 36.05 11.70
C PRO A 181 -13.60 37.23 10.79
N LEU A 182 -14.59 38.07 10.51
CA LEU A 182 -14.43 39.34 9.79
C LEU A 182 -13.45 40.32 10.49
N ALA A 183 -13.33 40.20 11.82
CA ALA A 183 -12.50 41.06 12.63
C ALA A 183 -10.99 40.95 12.34
N GLU A 184 -10.53 39.90 11.70
CA GLU A 184 -9.09 39.71 11.37
C GLU A 184 -8.63 40.65 10.26
N ALA A 185 -9.53 41.05 9.35
CA ALA A 185 -9.26 42.09 8.35
C ALA A 185 -9.04 43.46 8.92
N LEU A 186 -9.64 43.75 10.10
CA LEU A 186 -9.60 45.06 10.77
C LEU A 186 -8.44 45.20 11.75
N LYS A 187 -7.85 44.08 12.23
CA LYS A 187 -6.75 44.08 13.21
C LYS A 187 -5.37 44.49 12.64
N VAL A 188 -5.25 44.74 11.37
CA VAL A 188 -3.96 45.00 10.65
C VAL A 188 -3.82 46.48 10.28
N GLN A 189 -4.65 47.38 10.83
CA GLN A 189 -4.49 48.83 10.66
C GLN A 189 -3.87 49.53 11.89
N GLU A 190 -3.40 48.78 12.85
CA GLU A 190 -2.55 49.24 13.94
C GLU A 190 -1.16 48.54 13.76
#